data_a0bd89792e4ddca1ca676f1de8b3038d
#
_entry.id   a0bd89792e4ddca1ca676f1de8b3038d
#
_cell.length_a   1.000
_cell.length_b   1.000
_cell.length_c   1.000
_cell.angle_alpha   90.00
_cell.angle_beta   90.00
_cell.angle_gamma   90.00
#
_symmetry.space_group_name_H-M   'P 1'
#
loop_
_entity.id
_entity.type
_entity.pdbx_description
1 polymer ?
#
loop_
_entity_poly.entity_id
_entity_poly.type
_entity_poly.pdbx_seq_one_letter_code
_entity_poly.pdbx_strand_id
1 'polypeptide(L)'
;NNTNDLLPWAMNALEPAQSKTDLDNTFSYFLDYQFGKKFSEESTLTTGVTYEHVGTRSEVTGNHKSDNIALFAQYDNKLFDRLNLSLGMRFEYYRVDQHKREAETDIFGMQVPFKPVLRSGLNYQLADYTFLRASFGQGYRYPSLTEKFIVKNIGGVGAYPNSKLKPESGYNAELGIKQAYKLGPFMGYIDLAGFFSYYKDMIEFDFGLINPSKELDYPVITDLGDVLGMIMQPQPQLPAIGVKFSNVSRARIY
;
A
#
# COMPACT_ATOMS: atom_id res chain seq x y z
N ASN A 1 10.62 47.60 30.69
CA ASN A 1 10.88 46.21 30.27
C ASN A 1 9.56 45.67 29.68
N ASN A 2 9.51 45.72 28.38
CA ASN A 2 8.33 45.31 27.61
C ASN A 2 8.51 43.84 27.25
N THR A 3 7.67 42.97 27.81
CA THR A 3 7.67 41.51 27.56
C THR A 3 6.94 41.13 26.28
N ASN A 4 6.79 42.04 25.31
CA ASN A 4 6.00 41.85 24.10
C ASN A 4 6.80 41.36 22.88
N ASP A 5 8.04 40.91 23.05
CA ASP A 5 8.89 40.41 21.97
C ASP A 5 9.02 38.88 21.98
N LEU A 6 8.00 38.17 22.50
CA LEU A 6 7.90 36.74 22.22
C LEU A 6 7.53 36.55 20.76
N LEU A 7 8.40 35.82 20.07
CA LEU A 7 8.25 35.51 18.64
C LEU A 7 6.86 34.93 18.36
N PRO A 8 6.18 35.33 17.28
CA PRO A 8 4.78 34.89 16.99
C PRO A 8 4.55 33.39 17.04
N TRP A 9 5.58 32.58 16.75
CA TRP A 9 5.50 31.12 16.85
C TRP A 9 5.38 30.60 18.30
N ALA A 10 5.94 31.31 19.27
CA ALA A 10 5.86 30.92 20.68
C ALA A 10 4.49 31.21 21.27
N MET A 11 3.79 32.22 20.75
CA MET A 11 2.41 32.52 21.15
C MET A 11 1.42 31.50 20.59
N ASN A 12 1.62 31.03 19.35
CA ASN A 12 0.79 29.97 18.79
C ASN A 12 1.01 28.59 19.48
N ALA A 13 2.17 28.38 20.10
CA ALA A 13 2.44 27.17 20.87
C ALA A 13 1.77 27.17 22.28
N LEU A 14 1.31 28.35 22.74
CA LEU A 14 0.68 28.53 24.05
C LEU A 14 -0.85 28.71 23.95
N GLU A 15 -1.42 28.84 22.77
CA GLU A 15 -2.85 28.78 22.63
C GLU A 15 -3.33 27.34 22.94
N PRO A 16 -4.22 27.16 23.94
CA PRO A 16 -4.84 25.88 24.14
C PRO A 16 -5.57 25.54 22.85
N ALA A 17 -5.28 24.35 22.30
CA ALA A 17 -5.97 23.83 21.13
C ALA A 17 -7.48 24.02 21.38
N GLN A 18 -8.10 24.99 20.73
CA GLN A 18 -9.55 25.12 20.74
C GLN A 18 -10.07 23.85 20.09
N SER A 19 -10.57 22.94 20.93
CA SER A 19 -11.31 21.77 20.53
C SER A 19 -12.57 22.27 19.81
N LYS A 20 -12.46 22.55 18.53
CA LYS A 20 -13.61 22.53 17.64
C LYS A 20 -14.08 21.09 17.61
N THR A 21 -15.24 20.83 18.15
CA THR A 21 -15.95 19.56 18.06
C THR A 21 -16.51 19.35 16.65
N ASP A 22 -15.66 19.45 15.63
CA ASP A 22 -15.98 18.93 14.32
C ASP A 22 -15.70 17.44 14.36
N LEU A 23 -16.77 16.66 14.32
CA LEU A 23 -16.70 15.20 14.33
C LEU A 23 -15.92 14.72 13.11
N ASP A 24 -14.76 14.15 13.35
CA ASP A 24 -14.05 13.40 12.33
C ASP A 24 -14.96 12.26 11.85
N ASN A 25 -15.26 12.25 10.58
CA ASN A 25 -16.13 11.25 9.97
C ASN A 25 -15.42 10.58 8.79
N THR A 26 -15.34 9.26 8.87
CA THR A 26 -14.87 8.44 7.77
C THR A 26 -15.93 7.39 7.48
N PHE A 27 -16.28 7.23 6.23
CA PHE A 27 -17.23 6.21 5.78
C PHE A 27 -16.66 5.45 4.60
N SER A 28 -17.05 4.20 4.46
CA SER A 28 -16.69 3.36 3.33
C SER A 28 -17.89 2.54 2.86
N TYR A 29 -17.95 2.34 1.56
CA TYR A 29 -18.88 1.39 0.93
C TYR A 29 -18.05 0.37 0.17
N PHE A 30 -18.40 -0.90 0.35
CA PHE A 30 -17.78 -2.00 -0.37
C PHE A 30 -18.86 -2.84 -1.04
N LEU A 31 -18.67 -3.10 -2.33
CA LEU A 31 -19.49 -3.99 -3.13
C LEU A 31 -18.60 -5.07 -3.75
N ASP A 32 -18.98 -6.31 -3.59
CA ASP A 32 -18.35 -7.47 -4.23
C ASP A 32 -19.44 -8.29 -4.93
N TYR A 33 -19.25 -8.50 -6.23
CA TYR A 33 -20.10 -9.37 -7.02
C TYR A 33 -19.25 -10.42 -7.72
N GLN A 34 -19.60 -11.70 -7.50
CA GLN A 34 -18.86 -12.82 -8.07
C GLN A 34 -19.80 -13.74 -8.84
N PHE A 35 -19.31 -14.24 -9.96
CA PHE A 35 -19.98 -15.22 -10.79
C PHE A 35 -19.04 -16.41 -11.01
N GLY A 36 -19.50 -17.61 -10.65
CA GLY A 36 -18.78 -18.87 -10.84
C GLY A 36 -19.43 -19.72 -11.91
N LYS A 37 -18.64 -20.25 -12.82
CA LYS A 37 -19.08 -21.21 -13.83
C LYS A 37 -18.20 -22.46 -13.79
N LYS A 38 -18.82 -23.60 -13.51
CA LYS A 38 -18.20 -24.91 -13.72
C LYS A 38 -18.34 -25.32 -15.19
N PHE A 39 -17.22 -25.62 -15.81
CA PHE A 39 -17.18 -26.20 -17.16
C PHE A 39 -17.16 -27.74 -17.09
N SER A 40 -16.53 -28.28 -16.06
CA SER A 40 -16.50 -29.71 -15.72
C SER A 40 -16.35 -29.85 -14.20
N GLU A 41 -16.31 -31.08 -13.69
CA GLU A 41 -15.98 -31.33 -12.26
C GLU A 41 -14.56 -30.86 -11.89
N GLU A 42 -13.71 -30.73 -12.88
CA GLU A 42 -12.29 -30.41 -12.73
C GLU A 42 -11.96 -28.96 -13.10
N SER A 43 -12.89 -28.23 -13.70
CA SER A 43 -12.64 -26.92 -14.30
C SER A 43 -13.67 -25.88 -13.87
N THR A 44 -13.23 -24.83 -13.23
CA THR A 44 -14.07 -23.74 -12.74
C THR A 44 -13.47 -22.38 -13.11
N LEU A 45 -14.31 -21.51 -13.62
CA LEU A 45 -13.98 -20.09 -13.82
C LEU A 45 -14.78 -19.25 -12.83
N THR A 46 -14.10 -18.44 -12.05
CA THR A 46 -14.70 -17.40 -11.20
C THR A 46 -14.32 -16.04 -11.74
N THR A 47 -15.31 -15.18 -11.97
CA THR A 47 -15.11 -13.80 -12.40
C THR A 47 -15.88 -12.87 -11.49
N GLY A 48 -15.46 -11.62 -11.38
CA GLY A 48 -16.19 -10.69 -10.53
C GLY A 48 -15.72 -9.24 -10.69
N VAL A 49 -16.47 -8.39 -9.99
CA VAL A 49 -16.18 -6.97 -9.87
C VAL A 49 -16.26 -6.58 -8.40
N THR A 50 -15.29 -5.78 -7.97
CA THR A 50 -15.32 -5.14 -6.66
C THR A 50 -15.33 -3.63 -6.83
N TYR A 51 -16.04 -2.94 -5.96
CA TYR A 51 -16.04 -1.49 -5.86
C TYR A 51 -15.90 -1.09 -4.39
N GLU A 52 -14.99 -0.20 -4.13
CA GLU A 52 -14.79 0.40 -2.82
C GLU A 52 -14.77 1.92 -2.95
N HIS A 53 -15.54 2.57 -2.11
CA HIS A 53 -15.53 4.02 -1.95
C HIS A 53 -15.20 4.37 -0.51
N VAL A 54 -14.21 5.23 -0.32
CA VAL A 54 -13.85 5.77 0.99
C VAL A 54 -13.94 7.28 0.95
N GLY A 55 -14.68 7.85 1.90
CA GLY A 55 -14.74 9.29 2.10
C GLY A 55 -14.28 9.64 3.50
N THR A 56 -13.43 10.63 3.63
CA THR A 56 -13.02 11.18 4.93
C THR A 56 -13.31 12.67 4.99
N ARG A 57 -13.78 13.10 6.15
CA ARG A 57 -13.91 14.50 6.54
C ARG A 57 -13.32 14.64 7.92
N SER A 58 -12.14 15.23 8.02
CA SER A 58 -11.38 15.29 9.26
C SER A 58 -10.52 16.55 9.29
N GLU A 59 -10.33 17.11 10.48
CA GLU A 59 -9.35 18.20 10.67
C GLU A 59 -7.91 17.72 10.44
N VAL A 60 -7.67 16.41 10.55
CA VAL A 60 -6.34 15.81 10.43
C VAL A 60 -5.97 15.51 8.98
N THR A 61 -6.92 15.10 8.18
CA THR A 61 -6.68 14.69 6.78
C THR A 61 -7.36 15.58 5.74
N GLY A 62 -8.24 16.49 6.17
CA GLY A 62 -9.07 17.26 5.25
C GLY A 62 -10.26 16.46 4.70
N ASN A 63 -10.83 16.96 3.59
CA ASN A 63 -11.96 16.35 2.90
C ASN A 63 -11.48 15.66 1.63
N HIS A 64 -11.36 14.34 1.69
CA HIS A 64 -10.87 13.54 0.56
C HIS A 64 -11.76 12.34 0.29
N LYS A 65 -11.73 11.86 -0.95
CA LYS A 65 -12.48 10.68 -1.40
C LYS A 65 -11.58 9.80 -2.25
N SER A 66 -11.74 8.49 -2.12
CA SER A 66 -11.11 7.53 -3.02
C SER A 66 -12.12 6.54 -3.55
N ASP A 67 -11.94 6.15 -4.80
CA ASP A 67 -12.69 5.10 -5.46
C ASP A 67 -11.72 4.02 -5.96
N ASN A 68 -12.01 2.77 -5.65
CA ASN A 68 -11.30 1.61 -6.19
C ASN A 68 -12.28 0.69 -6.88
N ILE A 69 -12.06 0.42 -8.16
CA ILE A 69 -12.83 -0.53 -8.95
C ILE A 69 -11.88 -1.61 -9.44
N ALA A 70 -12.25 -2.87 -9.27
CA ALA A 70 -11.48 -3.95 -9.84
C ALA A 70 -12.34 -4.99 -10.53
N LEU A 71 -11.83 -5.48 -11.65
CA LEU A 71 -12.34 -6.65 -12.37
C LEU A 71 -11.36 -7.80 -12.16
N PHE A 72 -11.87 -8.98 -11.89
CA PHE A 72 -11.03 -10.16 -11.72
C PHE A 72 -11.59 -11.40 -12.40
N ALA A 73 -10.68 -12.30 -12.74
CA ALA A 73 -10.97 -13.64 -13.20
C ALA A 73 -9.98 -14.62 -12.59
N GLN A 74 -10.47 -15.78 -12.17
CA GLN A 74 -9.66 -16.89 -11.69
C GLN A 74 -10.13 -18.16 -12.36
N TYR A 75 -9.21 -18.92 -12.90
CA TYR A 75 -9.44 -20.21 -13.50
C TYR A 75 -8.73 -21.29 -12.71
N ASP A 76 -9.50 -22.23 -12.19
CA ASP A 76 -9.03 -23.38 -11.45
C ASP A 76 -9.27 -24.63 -12.30
N ASN A 77 -8.24 -25.47 -12.44
CA ASN A 77 -8.31 -26.68 -13.22
C ASN A 77 -7.50 -27.81 -12.57
N LYS A 78 -8.11 -28.98 -12.55
CA LYS A 78 -7.43 -30.22 -12.17
C LYS A 78 -7.09 -31.01 -13.44
N LEU A 79 -5.80 -31.16 -13.72
CA LEU A 79 -5.27 -31.83 -14.90
C LEU A 79 -4.71 -33.20 -14.51
N PHE A 80 -5.01 -34.20 -15.33
CA PHE A 80 -4.46 -35.57 -15.17
C PHE A 80 -4.63 -36.15 -13.76
N ASP A 81 -5.70 -35.79 -13.04
CA ASP A 81 -6.00 -36.19 -11.66
C ASP A 81 -4.95 -35.81 -10.60
N ARG A 82 -3.81 -35.33 -11.00
CA ARG A 82 -2.63 -35.11 -10.15
C ARG A 82 -2.15 -33.67 -10.10
N LEU A 83 -2.56 -32.83 -11.02
CA LEU A 83 -2.11 -31.44 -11.11
C LEU A 83 -3.29 -30.49 -10.91
N ASN A 84 -3.31 -29.76 -9.79
CA ASN A 84 -4.21 -28.64 -9.59
C ASN A 84 -3.49 -27.34 -9.98
N LEU A 85 -4.09 -26.62 -10.91
CA LEU A 85 -3.60 -25.34 -11.42
C LEU A 85 -4.64 -24.27 -11.10
N SER A 86 -4.18 -23.14 -10.56
CA SER A 86 -4.98 -21.95 -10.35
C SER A 86 -4.30 -20.77 -11.02
N LEU A 87 -5.01 -20.05 -11.87
CA LEU A 87 -4.53 -18.84 -12.55
C LEU A 87 -5.52 -17.72 -12.30
N GLY A 88 -5.05 -16.62 -11.75
CA GLY A 88 -5.87 -15.45 -11.45
C GLY A 88 -5.26 -14.18 -12.02
N MET A 89 -6.14 -13.29 -12.47
CA MET A 89 -5.78 -11.96 -12.93
C MET A 89 -6.82 -10.96 -12.40
N ARG A 90 -6.33 -9.81 -11.95
CA ARG A 90 -7.14 -8.70 -11.46
C ARG A 90 -6.65 -7.41 -12.11
N PHE A 91 -7.57 -6.58 -12.54
CA PHE A 91 -7.32 -5.25 -13.05
C PHE A 91 -7.92 -4.25 -12.09
N GLU A 92 -7.10 -3.37 -11.53
CA GLU A 92 -7.53 -2.38 -10.56
C GLU A 92 -7.41 -0.97 -11.14
N TYR A 93 -8.47 -0.19 -10.94
CA TYR A 93 -8.52 1.24 -11.18
C TYR A 93 -8.73 1.95 -9.85
N TYR A 94 -7.83 2.87 -9.53
CA TYR A 94 -7.90 3.64 -8.29
C TYR A 94 -7.85 5.14 -8.60
N ARG A 95 -8.65 5.90 -7.88
CA ARG A 95 -8.71 7.35 -8.00
C ARG A 95 -8.85 7.99 -6.61
N VAL A 96 -8.10 9.07 -6.39
CA VAL A 96 -8.25 9.95 -5.23
C VAL A 96 -8.73 11.30 -5.74
N ASP A 97 -9.82 11.80 -5.15
CA ASP A 97 -10.51 13.01 -5.54
C ASP A 97 -10.84 13.04 -7.05
N GLN A 98 -11.04 14.24 -7.63
CA GLN A 98 -11.41 14.33 -9.04
C GLN A 98 -10.23 14.40 -10.02
N HIS A 99 -9.00 14.57 -9.53
CA HIS A 99 -7.91 15.06 -10.39
C HIS A 99 -6.71 14.14 -10.57
N LYS A 100 -6.61 13.01 -9.88
CA LYS A 100 -5.42 12.14 -10.01
C LYS A 100 -5.78 10.68 -10.25
N ARG A 101 -5.40 10.19 -11.42
CA ARG A 101 -5.31 8.76 -11.70
C ARG A 101 -4.02 8.25 -11.06
N GLU A 102 -4.13 7.43 -10.03
CA GLU A 102 -2.95 6.92 -9.29
C GLU A 102 -2.35 5.66 -9.93
N ALA A 103 -3.10 5.01 -10.81
CA ALA A 103 -2.69 3.78 -11.45
C ALA A 103 -2.46 4.00 -12.95
N GLU A 104 -1.28 4.48 -13.29
CA GLU A 104 -0.82 4.46 -14.67
C GLU A 104 0.17 3.32 -14.83
N THR A 105 -0.15 2.38 -15.69
CA THR A 105 0.73 1.26 -16.05
C THR A 105 1.06 1.40 -17.51
N ASP A 106 2.34 1.34 -17.86
CA ASP A 106 2.78 1.25 -19.23
C ASP A 106 2.61 -0.20 -19.72
N ILE A 107 1.77 -0.40 -20.72
CA ILE A 107 1.60 -1.68 -21.41
C ILE A 107 1.92 -1.45 -22.89
N PHE A 108 3.07 -1.93 -23.32
CA PHE A 108 3.57 -1.76 -24.69
C PHE A 108 3.61 -0.30 -25.16
N GLY A 109 4.04 0.63 -24.30
CA GLY A 109 4.11 2.06 -24.58
C GLY A 109 2.79 2.82 -24.47
N MET A 110 1.71 2.16 -24.04
CA MET A 110 0.42 2.79 -23.75
C MET A 110 0.23 2.97 -22.25
N GLN A 111 0.02 4.19 -21.81
CA GLN A 111 -0.36 4.51 -20.44
C GLN A 111 -1.82 4.11 -20.21
N VAL A 112 -2.05 3.08 -19.40
CA VAL A 112 -3.39 2.60 -19.06
C VAL A 112 -3.74 2.95 -17.61
N PRO A 113 -4.98 3.35 -17.33
CA PRO A 113 -5.38 3.81 -16.00
C PRO A 113 -5.71 2.65 -15.03
N PHE A 114 -5.18 1.47 -15.27
CA PHE A 114 -5.43 0.31 -14.40
C PHE A 114 -4.15 -0.49 -14.17
N LYS A 115 -4.10 -1.16 -13.03
CA LYS A 115 -2.99 -2.03 -12.61
C LYS A 115 -3.37 -3.49 -12.79
N PRO A 116 -2.67 -4.26 -13.65
CA PRO A 116 -2.81 -5.70 -13.68
C PRO A 116 -2.09 -6.34 -12.49
N VAL A 117 -2.74 -7.30 -11.84
CA VAL A 117 -2.21 -8.10 -10.73
C VAL A 117 -2.41 -9.57 -11.06
N LEU A 118 -1.34 -10.32 -11.11
CA LEU A 118 -1.34 -11.75 -11.47
C LEU A 118 -1.14 -12.61 -10.22
N ARG A 119 -1.84 -13.75 -10.20
CA ARG A 119 -1.65 -14.81 -9.21
C ARG A 119 -1.66 -16.16 -9.90
N SER A 120 -0.81 -17.07 -9.46
CA SER A 120 -0.83 -18.45 -9.93
C SER A 120 -0.48 -19.39 -8.78
N GLY A 121 -1.08 -20.55 -8.80
CA GLY A 121 -0.81 -21.63 -7.85
C GLY A 121 -0.78 -22.96 -8.59
N LEU A 122 0.10 -23.83 -8.16
CA LEU A 122 0.25 -25.16 -8.69
C LEU A 122 0.44 -26.13 -7.53
N ASN A 123 -0.29 -27.22 -7.55
CA ASN A 123 -0.09 -28.34 -6.65
C ASN A 123 -0.06 -29.64 -7.49
N TYR A 124 1.09 -30.30 -7.49
CA TYR A 124 1.33 -31.50 -8.29
C TYR A 124 1.64 -32.69 -7.39
N GLN A 125 0.81 -33.72 -7.50
CA GLN A 125 1.07 -35.02 -6.87
C GLN A 125 2.09 -35.78 -7.70
N LEU A 126 3.39 -35.66 -7.33
CA LEU A 126 4.51 -36.33 -8.02
C LEU A 126 4.47 -37.82 -7.84
N ALA A 127 4.11 -38.30 -6.63
CA ALA A 127 3.91 -39.69 -6.28
C ALA A 127 2.78 -39.79 -5.23
N ASP A 128 2.35 -40.99 -4.87
CA ASP A 128 1.20 -41.21 -3.97
C ASP A 128 1.29 -40.45 -2.64
N TYR A 129 2.47 -40.15 -2.17
CA TYR A 129 2.70 -39.46 -0.90
C TYR A 129 3.61 -38.25 -1.03
N THR A 130 3.90 -37.82 -2.27
CA THR A 130 4.80 -36.70 -2.58
C THR A 130 4.06 -35.63 -3.35
N PHE A 131 4.04 -34.40 -2.80
CA PHE A 131 3.38 -33.25 -3.40
C PHE A 131 4.37 -32.12 -3.59
N LEU A 132 4.42 -31.58 -4.79
CA LEU A 132 5.12 -30.35 -5.12
C LEU A 132 4.10 -29.22 -5.18
N ARG A 133 4.43 -28.09 -4.56
CA ARG A 133 3.63 -26.86 -4.69
C ARG A 133 4.50 -25.72 -5.17
N ALA A 134 3.94 -24.91 -6.01
CA ALA A 134 4.53 -23.63 -6.41
C ALA A 134 3.43 -22.56 -6.40
N SER A 135 3.79 -21.37 -5.97
CA SER A 135 2.90 -20.23 -6.07
C SER A 135 3.64 -18.97 -6.48
N PHE A 136 2.94 -18.11 -7.19
CA PHE A 136 3.38 -16.78 -7.53
C PHE A 136 2.22 -15.81 -7.35
N GLY A 137 2.47 -14.69 -6.69
CA GLY A 137 1.47 -13.65 -6.50
C GLY A 137 2.10 -12.27 -6.57
N GLN A 138 1.50 -11.41 -7.37
CA GLN A 138 1.76 -9.98 -7.30
C GLN A 138 0.91 -9.34 -6.23
N GLY A 139 1.48 -8.40 -5.49
CA GLY A 139 0.80 -7.55 -4.54
C GLY A 139 0.83 -6.10 -4.99
N TYR A 140 -0.23 -5.38 -4.70
CA TYR A 140 -0.34 -3.97 -4.99
C TYR A 140 -1.22 -3.31 -3.92
N ARG A 141 -0.77 -2.16 -3.38
CA ARG A 141 -1.51 -1.42 -2.37
C ARG A 141 -1.44 0.07 -2.67
N TYR A 142 -2.58 0.70 -2.78
CA TYR A 142 -2.67 2.16 -2.86
C TYR A 142 -2.44 2.78 -1.47
N PRO A 143 -1.80 3.96 -1.40
CA PRO A 143 -1.71 4.68 -0.16
C PRO A 143 -3.12 5.08 0.31
N SER A 144 -3.37 4.95 1.60
CA SER A 144 -4.61 5.41 2.22
C SER A 144 -4.71 6.94 2.19
N LEU A 145 -5.92 7.47 2.36
CA LEU A 145 -6.14 8.92 2.45
C LEU A 145 -5.35 9.52 3.62
N THR A 146 -5.25 8.81 4.75
CA THR A 146 -4.46 9.25 5.90
C THR A 146 -2.97 9.31 5.57
N GLU A 147 -2.41 8.30 4.92
CA GLU A 147 -1.00 8.30 4.53
C GLU A 147 -0.64 9.46 3.58
N LYS A 148 -1.57 9.84 2.71
CA LYS A 148 -1.34 10.93 1.74
C LYS A 148 -1.55 12.33 2.33
N PHE A 149 -2.51 12.49 3.21
CA PHE A 149 -3.04 13.82 3.55
C PHE A 149 -2.99 14.17 5.04
N ILE A 150 -2.38 13.34 5.89
CA ILE A 150 -2.27 13.62 7.32
C ILE A 150 -1.55 14.95 7.56
N VAL A 151 -2.20 15.84 8.34
CA VAL A 151 -1.62 17.09 8.84
C VAL A 151 -1.95 17.17 10.32
N LYS A 152 -0.97 17.03 11.19
CA LYS A 152 -1.16 17.18 12.64
C LYS A 152 0.11 17.64 13.32
N ASN A 153 -0.02 18.47 14.35
CA ASN A 153 1.08 18.83 15.23
C ASN A 153 0.79 18.28 16.63
N ILE A 154 1.74 17.54 17.19
CA ILE A 154 1.63 16.96 18.52
C ILE A 154 2.91 17.32 19.29
N GLY A 155 2.79 18.29 20.22
CA GLY A 155 3.90 18.64 21.10
C GLY A 155 5.16 19.16 20.38
N GLY A 156 5.00 19.85 19.25
CA GLY A 156 6.12 20.39 18.46
C GLY A 156 6.66 19.46 17.39
N VAL A 157 6.13 18.23 17.27
CA VAL A 157 6.41 17.30 16.17
C VAL A 157 5.26 17.32 15.19
N GLY A 158 5.51 17.73 13.95
CA GLY A 158 4.50 17.80 12.89
C GLY A 158 4.36 16.50 12.10
N ALA A 159 3.13 16.11 11.76
CA ALA A 159 2.87 15.16 10.69
C ALA A 159 2.55 15.95 9.40
N TYR A 160 3.25 15.62 8.33
CA TYR A 160 3.19 16.35 7.06
C TYR A 160 2.66 15.47 5.94
N PRO A 161 1.80 15.98 5.07
CA PRO A 161 1.22 15.24 3.98
C PRO A 161 2.24 14.94 2.87
N ASN A 162 2.00 13.88 2.12
CA ASN A 162 2.74 13.55 0.91
C ASN A 162 1.78 13.14 -0.20
N SER A 163 1.27 14.11 -0.93
CA SER A 163 0.35 13.86 -2.04
C SER A 163 0.99 13.09 -3.20
N LYS A 164 2.33 13.03 -3.28
CA LYS A 164 3.11 12.33 -4.31
C LYS A 164 3.40 10.87 -3.96
N LEU A 165 2.88 10.37 -2.84
CA LEU A 165 3.05 8.99 -2.42
C LEU A 165 2.59 8.04 -3.53
N LYS A 166 3.51 7.15 -3.93
CA LYS A 166 3.25 6.12 -4.94
C LYS A 166 2.67 4.87 -4.31
N PRO A 167 1.88 4.10 -5.05
CA PRO A 167 1.44 2.79 -4.59
C PRO A 167 2.61 1.84 -4.37
N GLU A 168 2.50 1.01 -3.34
CA GLU A 168 3.39 -0.11 -3.12
C GLU A 168 3.11 -1.22 -4.13
N SER A 169 4.14 -1.90 -4.55
CA SER A 169 4.01 -3.09 -5.39
C SER A 169 5.05 -4.13 -5.00
N GLY A 170 4.71 -5.39 -5.25
CA GLY A 170 5.64 -6.46 -4.96
C GLY A 170 5.18 -7.77 -5.56
N TYR A 171 5.99 -8.78 -5.38
CA TYR A 171 5.61 -10.15 -5.69
C TYR A 171 6.20 -11.11 -4.66
N ASN A 172 5.51 -12.21 -4.51
CA ASN A 172 5.92 -13.34 -3.69
C ASN A 172 5.94 -14.58 -4.58
N ALA A 173 6.97 -15.39 -4.45
CA ALA A 173 7.09 -16.69 -5.07
C ALA A 173 7.46 -17.72 -4.01
N GLU A 174 6.80 -18.87 -4.04
CA GLU A 174 7.06 -19.99 -3.13
C GLU A 174 7.20 -21.26 -3.94
N LEU A 175 8.13 -22.12 -3.52
CA LEU A 175 8.28 -23.48 -3.99
C LEU A 175 8.40 -24.40 -2.76
N GLY A 176 7.59 -25.46 -2.71
CA GLY A 176 7.59 -26.40 -1.60
C GLY A 176 7.41 -27.83 -2.02
N ILE A 177 7.89 -28.71 -1.17
CA ILE A 177 7.70 -30.16 -1.29
C ILE A 177 7.15 -30.70 0.02
N LYS A 178 6.12 -31.51 -0.07
CA LYS A 178 5.55 -32.26 1.05
C LYS A 178 5.65 -33.74 0.80
N GLN A 179 6.31 -34.44 1.70
CA GLN A 179 6.49 -35.91 1.66
C GLN A 179 5.88 -36.53 2.90
N ALA A 180 4.86 -37.38 2.73
CA ALA A 180 4.39 -38.22 3.82
C ALA A 180 5.21 -39.50 3.92
N TYR A 181 5.31 -40.04 5.11
CA TYR A 181 6.02 -41.30 5.40
C TYR A 181 5.25 -42.14 6.41
N LYS A 182 5.52 -43.45 6.34
CA LYS A 182 5.07 -44.45 7.31
C LYS A 182 6.21 -45.36 7.71
N LEU A 183 6.54 -45.34 9.00
CA LEU A 183 7.61 -46.16 9.60
C LEU A 183 7.00 -47.05 10.69
N GLY A 184 6.61 -48.29 10.33
CA GLY A 184 5.87 -49.17 11.23
C GLY A 184 4.52 -48.56 11.66
N PRO A 185 4.25 -48.38 12.96
CA PRO A 185 3.05 -47.75 13.46
C PRO A 185 3.07 -46.23 13.34
N PHE A 186 4.22 -45.61 13.08
CA PHE A 186 4.36 -44.14 13.01
C PHE A 186 4.07 -43.64 11.60
N MET A 187 3.20 -42.67 11.50
CA MET A 187 2.90 -41.93 10.27
C MET A 187 3.16 -40.44 10.50
N GLY A 188 3.72 -39.78 9.50
CA GLY A 188 4.01 -38.37 9.55
C GLY A 188 4.26 -37.80 8.17
N TYR A 189 4.59 -36.51 8.14
CA TYR A 189 5.03 -35.86 6.92
C TYR A 189 6.16 -34.86 7.21
N ILE A 190 6.94 -34.58 6.18
CA ILE A 190 7.91 -33.50 6.13
C ILE A 190 7.40 -32.50 5.10
N ASP A 191 7.38 -31.23 5.44
CA ASP A 191 7.00 -30.14 4.56
C ASP A 191 8.12 -29.11 4.56
N LEU A 192 8.73 -28.90 3.39
CA LEU A 192 9.80 -27.94 3.18
C LEU A 192 9.36 -26.92 2.14
N ALA A 193 9.55 -25.66 2.43
CA ALA A 193 9.26 -24.59 1.49
C ALA A 193 10.35 -23.52 1.54
N GLY A 194 10.69 -23.01 0.36
CA GLY A 194 11.45 -21.78 0.18
C GLY A 194 10.57 -20.71 -0.43
N PHE A 195 10.74 -19.48 0.02
CA PHE A 195 9.99 -18.34 -0.52
C PHE A 195 10.93 -17.19 -0.84
N PHE A 196 10.48 -16.35 -1.75
CA PHE A 196 11.13 -15.10 -2.11
C PHE A 196 10.08 -14.01 -2.23
N SER A 197 10.28 -12.90 -1.54
CA SER A 197 9.43 -11.72 -1.61
C SER A 197 10.24 -10.50 -2.02
N TYR A 198 9.69 -9.74 -2.93
CA TYR A 198 10.26 -8.47 -3.38
C TYR A 198 9.21 -7.38 -3.28
N TYR A 199 9.59 -6.26 -2.68
CA TYR A 199 8.75 -5.07 -2.52
C TYR A 199 9.44 -3.86 -3.13
N LYS A 200 8.65 -3.02 -3.75
CA LYS A 200 9.05 -1.76 -4.36
C LYS A 200 8.13 -0.64 -3.90
N ASP A 201 8.72 0.53 -3.70
CA ASP A 201 8.01 1.74 -3.29
C ASP A 201 7.20 1.53 -1.98
N MET A 202 7.73 0.75 -1.02
CA MET A 202 7.10 0.55 0.29
C MET A 202 6.86 1.90 0.97
N ILE A 203 5.69 2.03 1.60
CA ILE A 203 5.31 3.24 2.32
C ILE A 203 5.71 3.10 3.77
N GLU A 204 6.62 3.95 4.22
CA GLU A 204 7.11 3.98 5.59
C GLU A 204 7.11 5.39 6.15
N PHE A 205 7.22 5.49 7.48
CA PHE A 205 7.42 6.75 8.16
C PHE A 205 8.86 7.24 7.98
N ASP A 206 8.99 8.45 7.51
CA ASP A 206 10.24 9.16 7.43
C ASP A 206 10.24 10.27 8.50
N PHE A 207 11.18 10.19 9.43
CA PHE A 207 11.31 11.13 10.54
C PHE A 207 12.55 12.00 10.33
N GLY A 208 12.38 13.30 10.46
CA GLY A 208 13.52 14.21 10.29
C GLY A 208 13.17 15.69 10.39
N LEU A 209 14.11 16.50 9.93
CA LEU A 209 13.89 17.92 9.72
C LEU A 209 13.16 18.10 8.39
N ILE A 210 12.05 18.78 8.43
CA ILE A 210 11.18 19.01 7.28
C ILE A 210 11.20 20.48 6.91
N ASN A 211 11.23 20.75 5.62
CA ASN A 211 11.13 22.10 5.10
C ASN A 211 9.64 22.51 4.96
N PRO A 212 9.09 23.35 5.86
CA PRO A 212 7.70 23.73 5.82
C PRO A 212 7.38 24.78 4.74
N SER A 213 8.40 25.40 4.14
CA SER A 213 8.19 26.46 3.12
C SER A 213 7.79 25.92 1.75
N LYS A 214 7.96 24.63 1.50
CA LYS A 214 7.55 24.00 0.26
C LYS A 214 6.24 23.25 0.48
N GLU A 215 5.15 24.01 0.56
CA GLU A 215 3.79 23.43 0.52
C GLU A 215 3.69 22.40 -0.61
N LEU A 216 3.03 21.29 -0.39
CA LEU A 216 2.85 20.13 -1.29
C LEU A 216 4.00 19.12 -1.30
N ASP A 217 5.23 19.47 -0.99
CA ASP A 217 6.36 18.55 -1.05
C ASP A 217 6.96 18.21 0.32
N TYR A 218 7.00 19.18 1.23
CA TYR A 218 7.58 19.04 2.57
C TYR A 218 8.83 18.14 2.57
N PRO A 219 9.88 18.48 1.80
CA PRO A 219 11.03 17.60 1.66
C PRO A 219 11.74 17.43 3.02
N VAL A 220 12.18 16.20 3.29
CA VAL A 220 13.05 15.92 4.42
C VAL A 220 14.43 16.52 4.11
N ILE A 221 14.97 17.25 5.07
CA ILE A 221 16.27 17.91 4.94
C ILE A 221 17.35 16.88 5.26
N THR A 222 18.20 16.60 4.30
CA THR A 222 19.23 15.57 4.41
C THR A 222 20.63 16.14 4.57
N ASP A 223 20.84 17.42 4.28
CA ASP A 223 22.15 18.06 4.39
C ASP A 223 22.09 19.47 5.00
N LEU A 224 23.26 19.97 5.41
CA LEU A 224 23.42 21.28 6.03
C LEU A 224 23.20 22.44 5.04
N GLY A 225 23.43 22.21 3.75
CA GLY A 225 23.23 23.20 2.71
C GLY A 225 21.76 23.57 2.56
N ASP A 226 20.86 22.59 2.66
CA ASP A 226 19.40 22.82 2.66
C ASP A 226 18.99 23.69 3.85
N VAL A 227 19.54 23.43 5.05
CA VAL A 227 19.27 24.23 6.27
C VAL A 227 19.74 25.67 6.09
N LEU A 228 20.96 25.86 5.61
CA LEU A 228 21.54 27.19 5.38
C LEU A 228 20.73 27.93 4.30
N GLY A 229 20.34 27.25 3.23
CA GLY A 229 19.51 27.83 2.18
C GLY A 229 18.17 28.35 2.69
N MET A 230 17.57 27.71 3.70
CA MET A 230 16.30 28.16 4.31
C MET A 230 16.50 29.40 5.20
N ILE A 231 17.59 29.42 5.97
CA ILE A 231 17.86 30.49 6.92
C ILE A 231 18.32 31.77 6.21
N MET A 232 19.01 31.66 5.08
CA MET A 232 19.56 32.78 4.30
C MET A 232 18.54 33.44 3.37
N GLN A 233 17.30 33.03 3.36
CA GLN A 233 16.22 33.68 2.56
C GLN A 233 15.79 35.03 3.19
N PRO A 234 15.21 35.95 2.41
CA PRO A 234 14.70 37.24 2.92
C PRO A 234 13.65 37.10 4.03
N GLN A 235 12.93 35.99 4.05
CA GLN A 235 12.04 35.57 5.13
C GLN A 235 12.48 34.19 5.61
N PRO A 236 13.40 34.11 6.59
CA PRO A 236 13.95 32.84 7.04
C PRO A 236 12.86 32.00 7.70
N GLN A 237 12.76 30.76 7.24
CA GLN A 237 11.92 29.75 7.88
C GLN A 237 12.80 28.73 8.57
N LEU A 238 12.44 28.35 9.78
CA LEU A 238 13.17 27.33 10.51
C LEU A 238 12.67 25.93 10.09
N PRO A 239 13.60 24.96 9.98
CA PRO A 239 13.22 23.57 9.80
C PRO A 239 12.31 23.11 10.94
N ALA A 240 11.29 22.34 10.61
CA ALA A 240 10.40 21.73 11.59
C ALA A 240 10.76 20.27 11.80
N ILE A 241 10.71 19.81 13.06
CA ILE A 241 10.80 18.38 13.35
C ILE A 241 9.47 17.72 13.01
N GLY A 242 9.52 16.64 12.26
CA GLY A 242 8.29 15.98 11.88
C GLY A 242 8.45 14.61 11.27
N VAL A 243 7.30 14.04 10.96
CA VAL A 243 7.16 12.76 10.28
C VAL A 243 6.34 12.95 9.01
N LYS A 244 6.65 12.20 7.99
CA LYS A 244 5.79 12.05 6.82
C LYS A 244 5.88 10.63 6.28
N PHE A 245 4.88 10.22 5.53
CA PHE A 245 4.96 8.97 4.78
C PHE A 245 5.80 9.18 3.52
N SER A 246 6.73 8.26 3.27
CA SER A 246 7.62 8.28 2.11
C SER A 246 7.71 6.89 1.49
N ASN A 247 7.96 6.83 0.18
CA ASN A 247 8.25 5.57 -0.46
C ASN A 247 9.72 5.21 -0.31
N VAL A 248 10.02 4.10 0.38
CA VAL A 248 11.36 3.51 0.37
C VAL A 248 11.56 2.67 -0.88
N SER A 249 12.78 2.66 -1.41
CA SER A 249 12.98 2.21 -2.79
C SER A 249 12.74 0.72 -2.99
N ARG A 250 13.24 -0.19 -2.14
CA ARG A 250 13.15 -1.65 -2.35
C ARG A 250 13.43 -2.44 -1.07
N ALA A 251 12.68 -3.54 -0.88
CA ALA A 251 12.97 -4.57 0.12
C ALA A 251 12.95 -5.97 -0.49
N ARG A 252 13.78 -6.87 0.02
CA ARG A 252 13.84 -8.29 -0.37
C ARG A 252 13.84 -9.16 0.88
N ILE A 253 13.08 -10.26 0.85
CA ILE A 253 12.99 -11.24 1.93
C ILE A 253 13.16 -12.62 1.30
N TYR A 254 14.00 -13.45 1.92
CA TYR A 254 14.30 -14.82 1.49
C TYR A 254 13.94 -15.81 2.57
#